data_bcb3d5d5e163b02467feb32faec9efe6
#
_entry.id   bcb3d5d5e163b02467feb32faec9efe6
#
_cell.length_a   1.000
_cell.length_b   1.000
_cell.length_c   1.000
_cell.angle_alpha   90.00
_cell.angle_beta   90.00
_cell.angle_gamma   90.00
#
_symmetry.space_group_name_H-M   'P 1'
#
loop_
_entity.id
_entity.type
_entity.pdbx_description
1 polymer ?
#
loop_
_entity_poly.entity_id
_entity_poly.type
_entity_poly.pdbx_seq_one_letter_code
_entity_poly.pdbx_strand_id
1 'polypeptide(L)'
;TGVEGSLIYAPGASLRDALQQQGQAQFALNLLPGCSTEKLQVAIAHPRGSRSLSSHLKSRLGLDGVKLALLYELLSKEQMHDPIALAQAVQALPIALQAPRPLAEAISSAGGVQCDAVDAGLMLKALPGMFCAGEMLDWEAPTGGYLLTACFATGVRAAQGVQAYLQGQG
;
A
#
# COMPACT_ATOMS: atom_id res chain seq x y z
N THR A 1 7.79 11.64 7.60
CA THR A 1 8.34 10.29 7.80
C THR A 1 7.23 9.27 7.79
N GLY A 2 7.39 8.23 7.03
CA GLY A 2 6.41 7.17 6.81
C GLY A 2 6.78 6.33 5.62
N VAL A 3 5.89 5.43 5.21
CA VAL A 3 6.03 4.61 4.01
C VAL A 3 4.96 5.00 3.00
N GLU A 4 5.33 5.07 1.73
CA GLU A 4 4.44 5.43 0.62
C GLU A 4 4.89 4.77 -0.68
N GLY A 5 4.18 5.04 -1.76
CA GLY A 5 4.50 4.52 -3.09
C GLY A 5 3.71 3.28 -3.47
N SER A 6 3.80 2.89 -4.74
CA SER A 6 2.95 1.84 -5.34
C SER A 6 2.96 0.51 -4.58
N LEU A 7 4.13 0.14 -4.00
CA LEU A 7 4.25 -1.08 -3.20
C LEU A 7 3.38 -1.03 -1.93
N ILE A 8 3.26 0.14 -1.31
CA ILE A 8 2.49 0.35 -0.09
C ILE A 8 1.01 0.58 -0.39
N TYR A 9 0.71 1.24 -1.51
CA TYR A 9 -0.68 1.48 -1.92
C TYR A 9 -1.42 0.19 -2.26
N ALA A 10 -0.72 -0.82 -2.82
CA ALA A 10 -1.33 -2.10 -3.15
C ALA A 10 -2.01 -2.80 -1.95
N PRO A 11 -1.37 -2.95 -0.76
CA PRO A 11 -2.00 -3.47 0.45
C PRO A 11 -2.70 -2.38 1.29
N GLY A 12 -2.81 -1.13 0.83
CA GLY A 12 -3.25 0.02 1.61
C GLY A 12 -4.60 -0.18 2.30
N ALA A 13 -5.60 -0.72 1.59
CA ALA A 13 -6.92 -1.00 2.16
C ALA A 13 -6.82 -2.00 3.34
N SER A 14 -6.15 -3.14 3.13
CA SER A 14 -5.99 -4.16 4.18
C SER A 14 -5.21 -3.64 5.40
N LEU A 15 -4.18 -2.81 5.18
CA LEU A 15 -3.39 -2.21 6.26
C LEU A 15 -4.22 -1.18 7.04
N ARG A 16 -5.02 -0.36 6.37
CA ARG A 16 -5.96 0.58 6.99
C ARG A 16 -6.99 -0.16 7.83
N ASP A 17 -7.60 -1.20 7.28
CA ASP A 17 -8.63 -1.97 7.98
C ASP A 17 -8.05 -2.66 9.23
N ALA A 18 -6.83 -3.19 9.15
CA ALA A 18 -6.13 -3.74 10.31
C ALA A 18 -5.86 -2.66 11.37
N LEU A 19 -5.43 -1.46 10.97
CA LEU A 19 -5.25 -0.33 11.89
C LEU A 19 -6.57 0.06 12.58
N GLN A 20 -7.68 0.11 11.84
CA GLN A 20 -8.99 0.46 12.40
C GLN A 20 -9.53 -0.61 13.36
N GLN A 21 -9.34 -1.88 13.04
CA GLN A 21 -9.90 -3.00 13.83
C GLN A 21 -9.03 -3.38 15.03
N GLN A 22 -7.71 -3.29 14.89
CA GLN A 22 -6.74 -3.81 15.86
C GLN A 22 -5.88 -2.73 16.52
N GLY A 23 -5.98 -1.47 16.06
CA GLY A 23 -5.14 -0.37 16.51
C GLY A 23 -3.68 -0.45 16.06
N GLN A 24 -3.33 -1.48 15.31
CA GLN A 24 -1.99 -1.71 14.78
C GLN A 24 -2.05 -2.50 13.47
N ALA A 25 -1.07 -2.30 12.61
CA ALA A 25 -0.86 -3.11 11.42
C ALA A 25 0.63 -3.36 11.22
N GLN A 26 0.97 -4.46 10.58
CA GLN A 26 2.36 -4.81 10.26
C GLN A 26 2.41 -5.50 8.90
N PHE A 27 3.47 -5.24 8.16
CA PHE A 27 3.81 -6.01 6.97
C PHE A 27 5.29 -6.38 6.98
N ALA A 28 5.66 -7.41 6.22
CA ALA A 28 7.04 -7.84 6.06
C ALA A 28 7.58 -7.33 4.72
N LEU A 29 8.71 -6.63 4.76
CA LEU A 29 9.36 -6.11 3.56
C LEU A 29 10.55 -7.00 3.17
N ASN A 30 10.51 -7.58 1.95
CA ASN A 30 11.65 -8.28 1.39
C ASN A 30 12.57 -7.28 0.67
N LEU A 31 13.77 -7.08 1.22
CA LEU A 31 14.75 -6.13 0.66
C LEU A 31 15.49 -6.67 -0.57
N LEU A 32 15.53 -8.02 -0.74
CA LEU A 32 16.21 -8.71 -1.84
C LEU A 32 15.37 -9.89 -2.38
N PRO A 33 14.24 -9.65 -3.04
CA PRO A 33 13.29 -10.70 -3.44
C PRO A 33 13.89 -11.74 -4.41
N GLY A 34 14.96 -11.42 -5.12
CA GLY A 34 15.65 -12.35 -6.02
C GLY A 34 16.75 -13.22 -5.36
N CYS A 35 16.94 -13.13 -4.04
CA CYS A 35 18.01 -13.85 -3.33
C CYS A 35 17.42 -14.90 -2.38
N SER A 36 17.90 -16.15 -2.44
CA SER A 36 17.46 -17.18 -1.50
C SER A 36 18.10 -17.02 -0.12
N THR A 37 17.47 -17.56 0.92
CA THR A 37 17.94 -17.50 2.32
C THR A 37 19.35 -18.04 2.45
N GLU A 38 19.64 -19.17 1.80
CA GLU A 38 20.95 -19.81 1.85
C GLU A 38 22.03 -18.91 1.24
N LYS A 39 21.75 -18.29 0.09
CA LYS A 39 22.67 -17.34 -0.53
C LYS A 39 22.93 -16.14 0.36
N LEU A 40 21.88 -15.60 1.01
CA LEU A 40 22.01 -14.51 1.97
C LEU A 40 22.89 -14.90 3.15
N GLN A 41 22.63 -16.04 3.77
CA GLN A 41 23.42 -16.54 4.91
C GLN A 41 24.89 -16.72 4.55
N VAL A 42 25.19 -17.35 3.43
CA VAL A 42 26.57 -17.53 2.94
C VAL A 42 27.25 -16.19 2.68
N ALA A 43 26.55 -15.23 2.06
CA ALA A 43 27.11 -13.93 1.74
C ALA A 43 27.37 -13.09 3.01
N ILE A 44 26.44 -13.12 3.98
CA ILE A 44 26.55 -12.39 5.25
C ILE A 44 27.65 -13.00 6.13
N ALA A 45 27.69 -14.33 6.24
CA ALA A 45 28.68 -15.04 7.06
C ALA A 45 30.10 -15.01 6.48
N HIS A 46 30.26 -14.61 5.22
CA HIS A 46 31.59 -14.54 4.60
C HIS A 46 32.54 -13.60 5.38
N PRO A 47 33.79 -13.98 5.63
CA PRO A 47 34.75 -13.16 6.37
C PRO A 47 34.86 -11.73 5.80
N ARG A 48 34.67 -10.74 6.66
CA ARG A 48 34.69 -9.32 6.31
C ARG A 48 36.10 -8.73 6.19
N GLY A 49 37.06 -9.36 6.87
CA GLY A 49 38.38 -8.77 7.09
C GLY A 49 38.26 -7.46 7.87
N SER A 50 38.91 -6.43 7.41
CA SER A 50 38.88 -5.07 8.01
C SER A 50 37.69 -4.23 7.58
N ARG A 51 36.76 -4.75 6.75
CA ARG A 51 35.62 -3.98 6.23
C ARG A 51 34.54 -3.79 7.29
N SER A 52 33.89 -2.62 7.27
CA SER A 52 32.67 -2.40 8.03
C SER A 52 31.54 -3.34 7.55
N LEU A 53 30.54 -3.60 8.41
CA LEU A 53 29.37 -4.39 8.04
C LEU A 53 28.65 -3.78 6.84
N SER A 54 28.48 -2.46 6.82
CA SER A 54 27.85 -1.73 5.72
C SER A 54 28.59 -1.93 4.40
N SER A 55 29.91 -1.80 4.39
CA SER A 55 30.73 -2.04 3.19
C SER A 55 30.67 -3.49 2.74
N HIS A 56 30.59 -4.44 3.67
CA HIS A 56 30.44 -5.85 3.38
C HIS A 56 29.09 -6.16 2.73
N LEU A 57 27.99 -5.71 3.33
CA LEU A 57 26.62 -5.92 2.82
C LEU A 57 26.45 -5.27 1.45
N LYS A 58 26.96 -4.05 1.27
CA LYS A 58 26.94 -3.38 -0.02
C LYS A 58 27.70 -4.18 -1.09
N SER A 59 28.93 -4.60 -0.81
CA SER A 59 29.76 -5.28 -1.80
C SER A 59 29.29 -6.69 -2.15
N ARG A 60 28.66 -7.41 -1.21
CA ARG A 60 28.23 -8.80 -1.38
C ARG A 60 26.81 -8.95 -1.88
N LEU A 61 25.92 -8.04 -1.44
CA LEU A 61 24.48 -8.17 -1.62
C LEU A 61 23.84 -6.94 -2.29
N GLY A 62 24.60 -5.89 -2.55
CA GLY A 62 24.05 -4.63 -3.06
C GLY A 62 23.10 -3.94 -2.05
N LEU A 63 23.21 -4.29 -0.77
CA LEU A 63 22.44 -3.63 0.29
C LEU A 63 23.11 -2.31 0.65
N ASP A 64 22.54 -1.20 0.18
CA ASP A 64 22.98 0.15 0.50
C ASP A 64 21.80 1.12 0.60
N GLY A 65 22.08 2.41 0.82
CA GLY A 65 21.06 3.46 0.87
C GLY A 65 19.94 3.15 1.87
N VAL A 66 18.69 3.32 1.43
CA VAL A 66 17.50 3.14 2.26
C VAL A 66 17.37 1.72 2.80
N LYS A 67 17.71 0.69 2.00
CA LYS A 67 17.64 -0.71 2.44
C LYS A 67 18.51 -0.97 3.67
N LEU A 68 19.73 -0.46 3.63
CA LEU A 68 20.68 -0.60 4.73
C LEU A 68 20.26 0.26 5.93
N ALA A 69 19.75 1.46 5.70
CA ALA A 69 19.25 2.34 6.77
C ALA A 69 18.09 1.70 7.54
N LEU A 70 17.15 1.08 6.85
CA LEU A 70 16.02 0.36 7.46
C LEU A 70 16.51 -0.80 8.38
N LEU A 71 17.53 -1.54 7.96
CA LEU A 71 18.09 -2.60 8.79
C LEU A 71 18.70 -2.02 10.08
N TYR A 72 19.45 -0.93 9.99
CA TYR A 72 20.03 -0.28 11.17
C TYR A 72 19.01 0.39 12.08
N GLU A 73 17.89 0.85 11.54
CA GLU A 73 16.82 1.47 12.31
C GLU A 73 15.98 0.45 13.07
N LEU A 74 15.72 -0.71 12.44
CA LEU A 74 14.74 -1.67 12.95
C LEU A 74 15.37 -2.88 13.67
N LEU A 75 16.66 -3.15 13.47
CA LEU A 75 17.34 -4.28 14.10
C LEU A 75 18.23 -3.83 15.25
N SER A 76 18.30 -4.67 16.30
CA SER A 76 19.27 -4.47 17.35
C SER A 76 20.70 -4.74 16.85
N LYS A 77 21.69 -4.27 17.62
CA LYS A 77 23.11 -4.52 17.29
C LYS A 77 23.41 -6.01 17.24
N GLU A 78 22.82 -6.79 18.13
CA GLU A 78 22.96 -8.25 18.20
C GLU A 78 22.42 -8.89 16.92
N GLN A 79 21.21 -8.53 16.49
CA GLN A 79 20.59 -9.02 15.26
C GLN A 79 21.40 -8.63 14.02
N MET A 80 21.96 -7.43 13.98
CA MET A 80 22.84 -7.00 12.89
C MET A 80 24.14 -7.80 12.79
N HIS A 81 24.61 -8.41 13.89
CA HIS A 81 25.84 -9.20 13.93
C HIS A 81 25.58 -10.71 13.88
N ASP A 82 24.34 -11.15 13.97
CA ASP A 82 23.95 -12.55 13.78
C ASP A 82 23.62 -12.78 12.30
N PRO A 83 24.41 -13.60 11.57
CA PRO A 83 24.16 -13.86 10.15
C PRO A 83 22.80 -14.48 9.84
N ILE A 84 22.25 -15.28 10.77
CA ILE A 84 20.94 -15.93 10.59
C ILE A 84 19.83 -14.90 10.75
N ALA A 85 19.84 -14.16 11.86
CA ALA A 85 18.85 -13.11 12.12
C ALA A 85 18.87 -12.02 11.03
N LEU A 86 20.04 -11.59 10.61
CA LEU A 86 20.19 -10.59 9.55
C LEU A 86 19.69 -11.12 8.19
N ALA A 87 19.95 -12.38 7.84
CA ALA A 87 19.44 -12.97 6.60
C ALA A 87 17.90 -13.06 6.61
N GLN A 88 17.32 -13.45 7.73
CA GLN A 88 15.86 -13.46 7.92
C GLN A 88 15.27 -12.07 7.79
N ALA A 89 15.87 -11.07 8.44
CA ALA A 89 15.41 -9.68 8.34
C ALA A 89 15.51 -9.12 6.92
N VAL A 90 16.55 -9.44 6.17
CA VAL A 90 16.66 -9.02 4.76
C VAL A 90 15.50 -9.56 3.91
N GLN A 91 14.98 -10.74 4.22
CA GLN A 91 13.86 -11.34 3.49
C GLN A 91 12.49 -10.95 4.01
N ALA A 92 12.38 -10.65 5.30
CA ALA A 92 11.09 -10.40 5.95
C ALA A 92 11.26 -9.35 7.06
N LEU A 93 11.73 -8.15 6.69
CA LEU A 93 11.88 -7.06 7.65
C LEU A 93 10.51 -6.60 8.13
N PRO A 94 10.20 -6.71 9.44
CA PRO A 94 8.91 -6.31 9.96
C PRO A 94 8.80 -4.79 10.01
N ILE A 95 7.78 -4.24 9.34
CA ILE A 95 7.45 -2.82 9.37
C ILE A 95 6.15 -2.64 10.14
N ALA A 96 6.22 -2.07 11.31
CA ALA A 96 5.05 -1.74 12.11
C ALA A 96 4.48 -0.38 11.69
N LEU A 97 3.18 -0.31 11.51
CA LEU A 97 2.42 0.89 11.21
C LEU A 97 1.62 1.31 12.44
N GLN A 98 1.63 2.61 12.74
CA GLN A 98 0.94 3.19 13.89
C GLN A 98 -0.37 3.87 13.50
N ALA A 99 -0.39 4.55 12.36
CA ALA A 99 -1.55 5.27 11.86
C ALA A 99 -1.41 5.59 10.37
N PRO A 100 -2.50 5.81 9.64
CA PRO A 100 -2.45 6.44 8.33
C PRO A 100 -2.04 7.92 8.47
N ARG A 101 -1.54 8.49 7.39
CA ARG A 101 -1.29 9.94 7.32
C ARG A 101 -2.64 10.70 7.31
N PRO A 102 -2.64 12.01 7.68
CA PRO A 102 -3.86 12.82 7.64
C PRO A 102 -4.55 12.79 6.28
N LEU A 103 -5.88 12.79 6.28
CA LEU A 103 -6.69 12.76 5.05
C LEU A 103 -6.36 13.90 4.09
N ALA A 104 -5.95 15.07 4.60
CA ALA A 104 -5.54 16.21 3.77
C ALA A 104 -4.30 15.94 2.90
N GLU A 105 -3.52 14.90 3.21
CA GLU A 105 -2.34 14.48 2.43
C GLU A 105 -2.67 13.32 1.47
N ALA A 106 -3.89 12.79 1.51
CA ALA A 106 -4.29 11.64 0.69
C ALA A 106 -4.43 12.05 -0.78
N ILE A 107 -3.92 11.20 -1.69
CA ILE A 107 -4.10 11.36 -3.14
C ILE A 107 -5.37 10.68 -3.65
N SER A 108 -5.94 9.76 -2.87
CA SER A 108 -7.28 9.20 -3.03
C SER A 108 -7.82 8.79 -1.67
N SER A 109 -9.13 8.70 -1.53
CA SER A 109 -9.80 8.44 -0.25
C SER A 109 -10.72 7.23 -0.38
N ALA A 110 -10.80 6.45 0.70
CA ALA A 110 -11.81 5.41 0.86
C ALA A 110 -13.08 5.96 1.53
N GLY A 111 -14.21 5.32 1.30
CA GLY A 111 -15.51 5.77 1.77
C GLY A 111 -16.20 6.66 0.75
N GLY A 112 -17.51 6.81 0.89
CA GLY A 112 -18.31 7.61 -0.02
C GLY A 112 -19.76 7.17 -0.05
N VAL A 113 -20.45 7.45 -1.15
CA VAL A 113 -21.84 7.02 -1.38
C VAL A 113 -21.87 5.53 -1.66
N GLN A 114 -22.52 4.76 -0.79
CA GLN A 114 -22.60 3.31 -0.90
C GLN A 114 -23.33 2.89 -2.18
N CYS A 115 -22.86 1.82 -2.80
CA CYS A 115 -23.41 1.34 -4.07
C CYS A 115 -24.88 0.89 -3.95
N ASP A 116 -25.33 0.46 -2.77
CA ASP A 116 -26.71 0.10 -2.50
C ASP A 116 -27.63 1.33 -2.27
N ALA A 117 -27.07 2.50 -2.03
CA ALA A 117 -27.81 3.76 -1.90
C ALA A 117 -28.21 4.36 -3.26
N VAL A 118 -27.65 3.87 -4.36
CA VAL A 118 -27.96 4.32 -5.72
C VAL A 118 -28.71 3.25 -6.52
N ASP A 119 -29.42 3.66 -7.53
CA ASP A 119 -30.04 2.76 -8.50
C ASP A 119 -29.08 2.39 -9.66
N ALA A 120 -29.60 1.67 -10.65
CA ALA A 120 -28.81 1.28 -11.83
C ALA A 120 -28.38 2.46 -12.70
N GLY A 121 -29.03 3.61 -12.62
CA GLY A 121 -28.66 4.85 -13.28
C GLY A 121 -27.75 5.76 -12.45
N LEU A 122 -27.31 5.29 -11.27
CA LEU A 122 -26.54 6.04 -10.28
C LEU A 122 -27.30 7.22 -9.66
N MET A 123 -28.63 7.19 -9.67
CA MET A 123 -29.47 8.12 -8.93
C MET A 123 -29.59 7.68 -7.47
N LEU A 124 -29.49 8.61 -6.53
CA LEU A 124 -29.73 8.36 -5.11
C LEU A 124 -31.18 7.93 -4.88
N LYS A 125 -31.40 6.75 -4.30
CA LYS A 125 -32.74 6.23 -3.97
C LYS A 125 -33.49 7.12 -2.98
N ALA A 126 -32.76 7.73 -2.03
CA ALA A 126 -33.33 8.63 -1.02
C ALA A 126 -33.59 10.05 -1.52
N LEU A 127 -32.97 10.47 -2.66
CA LEU A 127 -33.05 11.81 -3.20
C LEU A 127 -33.22 11.76 -4.72
N PRO A 128 -34.44 11.48 -5.23
CA PRO A 128 -34.69 11.42 -6.67
C PRO A 128 -34.26 12.72 -7.40
N GLY A 129 -33.61 12.54 -8.54
CA GLY A 129 -33.02 13.63 -9.32
C GLY A 129 -31.57 13.99 -8.96
N MET A 130 -31.00 13.38 -7.92
CA MET A 130 -29.57 13.52 -7.58
C MET A 130 -28.80 12.29 -8.02
N PHE A 131 -27.67 12.51 -8.70
CA PHE A 131 -26.83 11.44 -9.24
C PHE A 131 -25.42 11.55 -8.70
N CYS A 132 -24.78 10.40 -8.48
CA CYS A 132 -23.43 10.29 -7.95
C CYS A 132 -22.55 9.48 -8.90
N ALA A 133 -21.31 9.91 -9.15
CA ALA A 133 -20.38 9.21 -10.01
C ALA A 133 -18.93 9.46 -9.59
N GLY A 134 -18.01 8.64 -10.09
CA GLY A 134 -16.60 8.82 -9.86
C GLY A 134 -16.17 8.43 -8.46
N GLU A 135 -15.16 9.09 -7.96
CA GLU A 135 -14.52 8.77 -6.67
C GLU A 135 -15.42 9.05 -5.44
N MET A 136 -16.52 9.77 -5.63
CA MET A 136 -17.50 9.94 -4.55
C MET A 136 -18.31 8.67 -4.23
N LEU A 137 -18.28 7.65 -5.09
CA LEU A 137 -18.85 6.34 -4.80
C LEU A 137 -17.94 5.56 -3.86
N ASP A 138 -18.53 4.78 -2.93
CA ASP A 138 -17.77 3.98 -1.97
C ASP A 138 -17.19 2.74 -2.63
N TRP A 139 -16.01 2.87 -3.19
CA TRP A 139 -15.20 1.78 -3.68
C TRP A 139 -13.72 2.17 -3.74
N GLU A 140 -12.84 1.19 -3.77
CA GLU A 140 -11.40 1.39 -3.85
C GLU A 140 -10.83 0.64 -5.04
N ALA A 141 -9.92 1.28 -5.77
CA ALA A 141 -9.25 0.69 -6.90
C ALA A 141 -7.79 0.42 -6.58
N PRO A 142 -7.23 -0.68 -7.09
CA PRO A 142 -5.78 -0.87 -7.08
C PRO A 142 -5.11 0.16 -7.99
N THR A 143 -3.78 0.33 -7.83
CA THR A 143 -2.97 1.14 -8.75
C THR A 143 -3.03 0.58 -10.18
N GLY A 144 -2.85 1.45 -11.21
CA GLY A 144 -2.85 1.01 -12.61
C GLY A 144 -3.94 1.64 -13.49
N GLY A 145 -4.50 2.78 -13.07
CA GLY A 145 -5.50 3.53 -13.85
C GLY A 145 -6.94 3.05 -13.69
N TYR A 146 -7.18 2.06 -12.84
CA TYR A 146 -8.54 1.52 -12.60
C TYR A 146 -9.49 2.57 -12.03
N LEU A 147 -9.05 3.39 -11.08
CA LEU A 147 -9.89 4.44 -10.48
C LEU A 147 -10.37 5.43 -11.55
N LEU A 148 -9.45 5.94 -12.37
CA LEU A 148 -9.79 6.88 -13.43
C LEU A 148 -10.74 6.27 -14.47
N THR A 149 -10.49 5.02 -14.87
CA THR A 149 -11.37 4.29 -15.79
C THR A 149 -12.80 4.16 -15.24
N ALA A 150 -12.93 3.83 -13.96
CA ALA A 150 -14.24 3.73 -13.32
C ALA A 150 -14.91 5.10 -13.15
N CYS A 151 -14.15 6.17 -12.87
CA CYS A 151 -14.70 7.54 -12.82
C CYS A 151 -15.32 7.92 -14.17
N PHE A 152 -14.66 7.63 -15.29
CA PHE A 152 -15.22 7.86 -16.62
C PHE A 152 -16.45 6.98 -16.90
N ALA A 153 -16.37 5.71 -16.60
CA ALA A 153 -17.47 4.75 -16.83
C ALA A 153 -18.73 5.12 -16.02
N THR A 154 -18.56 5.44 -14.75
CA THR A 154 -19.65 5.86 -13.86
C THR A 154 -20.19 7.24 -14.24
N GLY A 155 -19.36 8.18 -14.72
CA GLY A 155 -19.79 9.45 -15.28
C GLY A 155 -20.72 9.29 -16.50
N VAL A 156 -20.33 8.41 -17.44
CA VAL A 156 -21.19 8.08 -18.60
C VAL A 156 -22.49 7.41 -18.13
N ARG A 157 -22.43 6.51 -17.17
CA ARG A 157 -23.59 5.82 -16.63
C ARG A 157 -24.56 6.77 -15.96
N ALA A 158 -24.06 7.70 -15.14
CA ALA A 158 -24.87 8.73 -14.50
C ALA A 158 -25.54 9.65 -15.51
N ALA A 159 -24.83 10.07 -16.57
CA ALA A 159 -25.40 10.88 -17.64
C ALA A 159 -26.57 10.18 -18.35
N GLN A 160 -26.44 8.88 -18.62
CA GLN A 160 -27.54 8.05 -19.17
C GLN A 160 -28.72 7.97 -18.18
N GLY A 161 -28.43 7.85 -16.87
CA GLY A 161 -29.44 7.85 -15.81
C GLY A 161 -30.20 9.19 -15.77
N VAL A 162 -29.50 10.31 -15.83
CA VAL A 162 -30.10 11.66 -15.90
C VAL A 162 -31.01 11.77 -17.12
N GLN A 163 -30.56 11.35 -18.30
CA GLN A 163 -31.35 11.40 -19.52
C GLN A 163 -32.66 10.58 -19.38
N ALA A 164 -32.55 9.35 -18.86
CA ALA A 164 -33.74 8.51 -18.64
C ALA A 164 -34.71 9.11 -17.63
N TYR A 165 -34.18 9.68 -16.55
CA TYR A 165 -34.99 10.34 -15.51
C TYR A 165 -35.79 11.53 -16.08
N LEU A 166 -35.13 12.39 -16.86
CA LEU A 166 -35.79 13.54 -17.48
C LEU A 166 -36.85 13.15 -18.51
N GLN A 167 -36.62 12.09 -19.27
CA GLN A 167 -37.61 11.54 -20.22
C GLN A 167 -38.81 10.91 -19.52
N GLY A 168 -38.65 10.36 -18.32
CA GLY A 168 -39.74 9.81 -17.52
C GLY A 168 -40.57 10.83 -16.75
N GLN A 169 -40.16 12.10 -16.71
CA GLN A 169 -40.87 13.20 -16.07
C GLN A 169 -41.81 13.96 -17.02
N GLY A 170 -41.74 13.75 -18.34
CA GLY A 170 -42.59 14.32 -19.40
C GLY A 170 -43.71 13.38 -19.80
#